data_ada96998d31693acee8e7e17dd8a36a3
#
_entry.id   ada96998d31693acee8e7e17dd8a36a3
#
_cell.length_a   1.000
_cell.length_b   1.000
_cell.length_c   1.000
_cell.angle_alpha   90.00
_cell.angle_beta   90.00
_cell.angle_gamma   90.00
#
_symmetry.space_group_name_H-M   'P 1'
#
loop_
_entity.id
_entity.type
_entity.pdbx_description
1 polymer ?
#
loop_
_entity_poly.entity_id
_entity_poly.type
_entity_poly.pdbx_seq_one_letter_code
_entity_poly.pdbx_strand_id
1 'polypeptide(L)'
;MTQNHPLVLIVMGSDSDGPAMRRCADVLADLDIAYEMKVCSAHRTPQRAHDLATGAAARGIRVIIAAAGMSAHLAGVMAALSHLPVLGVPMEGK
;
A
#
# COMPACT_ATOMS: atom_id res chain seq x y z
N MET A 1 9.73 -6.62 23.58
CA MET A 1 8.38 -6.85 23.06
C MET A 1 8.32 -6.59 21.59
N THR A 2 7.88 -7.54 20.85
CA THR A 2 7.82 -7.42 19.41
C THR A 2 6.59 -6.61 18.96
N GLN A 3 6.80 -5.77 17.99
CA GLN A 3 5.71 -5.06 17.36
C GLN A 3 4.85 -6.04 16.59
N ASN A 4 3.58 -6.15 16.91
CA ASN A 4 2.71 -7.14 16.30
C ASN A 4 1.78 -6.60 15.23
N HIS A 5 1.57 -5.28 15.20
CA HIS A 5 0.73 -4.72 14.15
C HIS A 5 1.59 -3.96 13.15
N PRO A 6 1.20 -3.96 11.88
CA PRO A 6 1.99 -3.28 10.85
C PRO A 6 1.91 -1.77 11.01
N LEU A 7 3.03 -1.12 10.70
CA LEU A 7 3.11 0.34 10.66
C LEU A 7 3.01 0.87 9.24
N VAL A 8 3.27 0.01 8.26
CA VAL A 8 3.26 0.37 6.85
C VAL A 8 2.29 -0.53 6.11
N LEU A 9 1.42 0.06 5.32
CA LEU A 9 0.53 -0.68 4.44
C LEU A 9 1.03 -0.49 3.02
N ILE A 10 1.37 -1.59 2.36
CA ILE A 10 1.75 -1.59 0.95
C ILE A 10 0.56 -2.09 0.15
N VAL A 11 0.05 -1.28 -0.77
CA VAL A 11 -1.01 -1.70 -1.65
C VAL A 11 -0.50 -1.71 -3.08
N MET A 12 -0.92 -2.71 -3.84
CA MET A 12 -0.50 -2.89 -5.23
C MET A 12 -1.73 -3.03 -6.09
N GLY A 13 -1.72 -2.43 -7.25
CA GLY A 13 -2.85 -2.50 -8.16
C GLY A 13 -3.00 -3.86 -8.84
N SER A 14 -1.96 -4.67 -8.83
CA SER A 14 -1.97 -5.97 -9.52
C SER A 14 -0.98 -6.92 -8.84
N ASP A 15 -1.26 -8.22 -8.94
CA ASP A 15 -0.33 -9.26 -8.50
C ASP A 15 1.03 -9.11 -9.17
N SER A 16 1.04 -8.64 -10.42
CA SER A 16 2.28 -8.55 -11.17
C SER A 16 3.25 -7.53 -10.59
N ASP A 17 2.79 -6.66 -9.72
CA ASP A 17 3.64 -5.68 -9.04
C ASP A 17 4.38 -6.30 -7.85
N GLY A 18 3.98 -7.50 -7.45
CA GLY A 18 4.53 -8.16 -6.27
C GLY A 18 6.04 -8.29 -6.25
N PRO A 19 6.67 -8.81 -7.32
CA PRO A 19 8.12 -8.98 -7.31
C PRO A 19 8.88 -7.69 -7.08
N ALA A 20 8.43 -6.59 -7.69
CA ALA A 20 9.07 -5.28 -7.47
C ALA A 20 8.84 -4.78 -6.06
N MET A 21 7.62 -4.92 -5.55
CA MET A 21 7.31 -4.42 -4.22
C MET A 21 7.86 -5.32 -3.12
N ARG A 22 8.27 -6.55 -3.46
CA ARG A 22 8.96 -7.40 -2.50
C ARG A 22 10.27 -6.75 -2.05
N ARG A 23 10.92 -6.00 -2.93
CA ARG A 23 12.14 -5.30 -2.55
C ARG A 23 11.84 -4.24 -1.49
N CYS A 24 10.71 -3.56 -1.64
CA CYS A 24 10.28 -2.60 -0.63
C CYS A 24 10.04 -3.28 0.71
N ALA A 25 9.35 -4.41 0.67
CA ALA A 25 9.07 -5.19 1.87
C ALA A 25 10.36 -5.66 2.54
N ASP A 26 11.35 -6.07 1.74
CA ASP A 26 12.62 -6.54 2.28
C ASP A 26 13.37 -5.42 3.01
N VAL A 27 13.32 -4.20 2.47
CA VAL A 27 13.94 -3.06 3.14
C VAL A 27 13.25 -2.78 4.47
N LEU A 28 11.92 -2.84 4.48
CA LEU A 28 11.18 -2.64 5.73
C LEU A 28 11.52 -3.71 6.75
N ALA A 29 11.64 -4.96 6.31
CA ALA A 29 12.00 -6.05 7.19
C ALA A 29 13.41 -5.85 7.76
N ASP A 30 14.35 -5.41 6.92
CA ASP A 30 15.71 -5.14 7.37
C ASP A 30 15.77 -4.02 8.39
N LEU A 31 14.84 -3.06 8.30
CA LEU A 31 14.75 -1.98 9.26
C LEU A 31 13.88 -2.32 10.46
N ASP A 32 13.43 -3.56 10.53
CA ASP A 32 12.59 -4.07 11.62
C ASP A 32 11.26 -3.31 11.71
N ILE A 33 10.71 -2.96 10.55
CA ILE A 33 9.42 -2.29 10.47
C ILE A 33 8.38 -3.29 9.99
N ALA A 34 7.36 -3.53 10.80
CA ALA A 34 6.28 -4.43 10.43
C ALA A 34 5.44 -3.81 9.33
N TYR A 35 5.05 -4.61 8.35
CA TYR A 35 4.28 -4.14 7.21
C TYR A 35 3.23 -5.16 6.81
N GLU A 36 2.31 -4.71 5.98
CA GLU A 36 1.25 -5.53 5.42
C GLU A 36 1.22 -5.23 3.92
N MET A 37 1.10 -6.28 3.09
CA MET A 37 1.01 -6.11 1.64
C MET A 37 -0.35 -6.63 1.16
N LYS A 38 -1.04 -5.81 0.37
CA LYS A 38 -2.36 -6.16 -0.15
C LYS A 38 -2.43 -5.82 -1.63
N VAL A 39 -3.10 -6.66 -2.39
CA VAL A 39 -3.44 -6.35 -3.79
C VAL A 39 -4.80 -5.70 -3.80
N CYS A 40 -4.90 -4.54 -4.42
CA CYS A 40 -6.14 -3.79 -4.42
C CYS A 40 -6.16 -2.84 -5.61
N SER A 41 -7.13 -3.02 -6.50
CA SER A 41 -7.27 -2.15 -7.67
C SER A 41 -8.30 -1.07 -7.38
N ALA A 42 -7.91 0.19 -7.60
CA ALA A 42 -8.84 1.29 -7.41
C ALA A 42 -10.00 1.22 -8.40
N HIS A 43 -9.76 0.64 -9.58
CA HIS A 43 -10.77 0.55 -10.63
C HIS A 43 -11.63 -0.70 -10.52
N ARG A 44 -11.02 -1.83 -10.16
CA ARG A 44 -11.71 -3.11 -10.13
C ARG A 44 -12.36 -3.41 -8.79
N THR A 45 -11.76 -2.95 -7.71
CA THR A 45 -12.26 -3.20 -6.36
C THR A 45 -12.26 -1.91 -5.54
N PRO A 46 -13.07 -0.90 -5.98
CA PRO A 46 -13.05 0.40 -5.30
C PRO A 46 -13.47 0.35 -3.83
N GLN A 47 -14.40 -0.54 -3.48
CA GLN A 47 -14.82 -0.65 -2.08
C GLN A 47 -13.69 -1.17 -1.20
N ARG A 48 -12.90 -2.12 -1.72
CA ARG A 48 -11.75 -2.62 -0.97
C ARG A 48 -10.72 -1.52 -0.77
N ALA A 49 -10.49 -0.70 -1.81
CA ALA A 49 -9.57 0.42 -1.71
C ALA A 49 -10.05 1.41 -0.66
N HIS A 50 -11.34 1.71 -0.68
CA HIS A 50 -11.95 2.62 0.30
C HIS A 50 -11.76 2.09 1.72
N ASP A 51 -12.04 0.80 1.94
CA ASP A 51 -11.97 0.21 3.26
C ASP A 51 -10.54 0.16 3.78
N LEU A 52 -9.59 -0.18 2.92
CA LEU A 52 -8.19 -0.21 3.31
C LEU A 52 -7.69 1.18 3.69
N ALA A 53 -8.03 2.18 2.89
CA ALA A 53 -7.57 3.53 3.13
C ALA A 53 -8.18 4.14 4.39
N THR A 54 -9.50 4.00 4.55
CA THR A 54 -10.19 4.63 5.66
C THR A 54 -9.93 3.91 6.99
N GLY A 55 -9.65 2.62 6.95
CA GLY A 55 -9.41 1.84 8.15
C GLY A 55 -7.96 1.76 8.60
N ALA A 56 -7.02 2.23 7.78
CA ALA A 56 -5.60 2.01 8.04
C ALA A 56 -5.14 2.64 9.36
N ALA A 57 -5.47 3.89 9.60
CA ALA A 57 -5.01 4.58 10.80
C ALA A 57 -5.51 3.91 12.08
N ALA A 58 -6.75 3.42 12.06
CA ALA A 58 -7.33 2.76 13.22
C ALA A 58 -6.60 1.45 13.54
N ARG A 59 -5.98 0.83 12.54
CA ARG A 59 -5.22 -0.40 12.74
C ARG A 59 -3.77 -0.16 13.12
N GLY A 60 -3.37 1.10 13.28
CA GLY A 60 -2.00 1.43 13.66
C GLY A 60 -1.07 1.74 12.50
N ILE A 61 -1.59 1.72 11.27
CA ILE A 61 -0.79 2.06 10.09
C ILE A 61 -0.41 3.55 10.16
N ARG A 62 0.85 3.84 9.84
CA ARG A 62 1.37 5.20 9.88
C ARG A 62 1.66 5.75 8.49
N VAL A 63 1.91 4.88 7.52
CA VAL A 63 2.26 5.27 6.15
C VAL A 63 1.66 4.25 5.19
N ILE A 64 1.16 4.74 4.06
CA ILE A 64 0.67 3.89 2.98
C ILE A 64 1.60 4.04 1.79
N ILE A 65 2.06 2.92 1.23
CA ILE A 65 2.86 2.89 0.02
C ILE A 65 1.98 2.27 -1.05
N ALA A 66 1.67 3.02 -2.10
CA ALA A 66 0.76 2.56 -3.14
C ALA A 66 1.47 2.46 -4.48
N ALA A 67 1.47 1.27 -5.04
CA ALA A 67 2.16 0.98 -6.30
C ALA A 67 1.16 0.58 -7.38
N ALA A 68 1.23 1.23 -8.53
CA ALA A 68 0.39 0.88 -9.66
C ALA A 68 0.95 1.47 -10.94
N GLY A 69 0.67 0.81 -12.05
CA GLY A 69 1.13 1.29 -13.35
C GLY A 69 -0.04 1.62 -14.26
N MET A 70 0.26 1.88 -15.52
CA MET A 70 -0.76 2.07 -16.55
C MET A 70 -1.74 3.20 -16.21
N SER A 71 -1.24 4.34 -15.78
CA SER A 71 -2.07 5.49 -15.41
C SER A 71 -3.00 5.19 -14.23
N ALA A 72 -2.64 4.22 -13.44
CA ALA A 72 -3.47 3.88 -12.31
C ALA A 72 -3.46 4.99 -11.26
N HIS A 73 -4.57 5.13 -10.57
CA HIS A 73 -4.77 6.22 -9.63
C HIS A 73 -4.79 5.75 -8.18
N LEU A 74 -4.21 4.59 -7.92
CA LEU A 74 -4.30 3.98 -6.58
C LEU A 74 -3.76 4.91 -5.49
N ALA A 75 -2.60 5.50 -5.71
CA ALA A 75 -2.03 6.42 -4.72
C ALA A 75 -2.93 7.62 -4.48
N GLY A 76 -3.50 8.17 -5.55
CA GLY A 76 -4.41 9.30 -5.43
C GLY A 76 -5.68 8.94 -4.68
N VAL A 77 -6.23 7.76 -4.94
CA VAL A 77 -7.42 7.28 -4.23
C VAL A 77 -7.10 7.10 -2.75
N MET A 78 -5.98 6.47 -2.43
CA MET A 78 -5.58 6.29 -1.05
C MET A 78 -5.40 7.62 -0.34
N ALA A 79 -4.73 8.58 -1.00
CA ALA A 79 -4.49 9.90 -0.42
C ALA A 79 -5.78 10.67 -0.20
N ALA A 80 -6.76 10.48 -1.09
CA ALA A 80 -8.05 11.16 -0.96
C ALA A 80 -8.88 10.63 0.20
N LEU A 81 -8.64 9.39 0.61
CA LEU A 81 -9.46 8.71 1.60
C LEU A 81 -8.77 8.52 2.95
N SER A 82 -7.52 8.94 3.08
CA SER A 82 -6.77 8.74 4.31
C SER A 82 -6.04 10.01 4.71
N HIS A 83 -5.88 10.21 6.00
CA HIS A 83 -5.07 11.32 6.52
C HIS A 83 -3.60 10.94 6.63
N LEU A 84 -3.27 9.68 6.38
CA LEU A 84 -1.90 9.21 6.47
C LEU A 84 -1.08 9.65 5.25
N PRO A 85 0.23 9.80 5.40
CA PRO A 85 1.09 10.02 4.24
C PRO A 85 0.96 8.86 3.27
N VAL A 86 0.90 9.16 1.97
CA VAL A 86 0.83 8.15 0.94
C VAL A 86 1.99 8.37 -0.02
N LEU A 87 2.80 7.33 -0.18
CA LEU A 87 3.93 7.36 -1.11
C LEU A 87 3.53 6.59 -2.36
N GLY A 88 3.45 7.29 -3.47
CA GLY A 88 3.11 6.66 -4.74
C GLY A 88 4.34 6.08 -5.40
N VAL A 89 4.25 4.83 -5.84
CA VAL A 89 5.34 4.16 -6.56
C VAL A 89 4.84 3.85 -7.96
N PRO A 90 5.30 4.58 -8.97
CA PRO A 90 4.87 4.28 -10.34
C PRO A 90 5.50 2.98 -10.79
N MET A 91 4.66 2.10 -11.33
CA MET A 91 5.13 0.82 -11.85
C MET A 91 5.18 0.89 -13.36
N GLU A 92 6.13 0.17 -13.94
CA GLU A 92 6.26 0.12 -15.38
C GLU A 92 5.02 -0.52 -15.99
N GLY A 93 4.38 0.17 -16.93
CA GLY A 93 3.20 -0.36 -17.59
C GLY A 93 3.52 -0.81 -19.00
N LYS A 94 2.57 -1.48 -19.61
CA LYS A 94 2.70 -1.96 -20.98
C LYS A 94 1.99 -1.04 -21.95
#